data_243ef6ee455b1811039ba38279c4cd66
#
_entry.id   243ef6ee455b1811039ba38279c4cd66
#
_cell.length_a   1.000
_cell.length_b   1.000
_cell.length_c   1.000
_cell.angle_alpha   90.00
_cell.angle_beta   90.00
_cell.angle_gamma   90.00
#
_symmetry.space_group_name_H-M   'P 1'
#
loop_
_entity.id
_entity.type
_entity.pdbx_description
1 polymer ?
#
loop_
_entity_poly.entity_id
_entity_poly.type
_entity_poly.pdbx_seq_one_letter_code
_entity_poly.pdbx_strand_id
1 'polypeptide(L)'
;MAQMDNIFADRIAQIRGLGYDAVIISGTDPHGSEYFAPRWKQVEWASGFTGEAGDLVVTQDHAGLWTDTRFFIQANQQLAGTGIELHKTRVPEEVLIPRWLAGHFQTKPVRVAFDGLCQSVGAVRELDDTLRGAYGIGGYDLIDRPDLLSSLWADRPEIPHSPVEWLDEKTTGEARKDKLAWLRSEMKQRGCDSMFLTSLDEIAWLLNVRGSDIAYNPYIISFLLVTPLNAIWFVRNVSEVPDAPGIICADYGVLEDALEDRREECGRLFIDPSTLNYHTYKLIRKFFAESEIVFGESPVVLRKAIKNKKEIEGFRRAFIEDGAALETFLYWLETSVKGGTHVTEWEASEKMTSLRSQIEGFRGNSFENISAYGANAALPHYCTQRENSPVIKPRGLYLIDTGGQFTFGTTDTTRTVPLGRCSRLEREDYTLVLKGMIDLTLAVFPGGTAGCQIDALARRPLWATRRNFGHGTGHGIGFYLGVHEGPQSIRQNFNPQPMLPGMITSNEPGIYREGKHGVRHENVLLCREEGKSEFGTFLSFETLTCCHIDTSILIKKLLNKAELDWVKAYNRVVYRLLKNRLAPEVAKWLKKKCR
;
A
#
# COMPACT_ATOMS: atom_id res chain seq x y z
N MET A 1 7.54 23.79 -19.41
CA MET A 1 8.75 23.22 -18.80
C MET A 1 9.60 24.29 -18.10
N ALA A 2 10.24 25.24 -18.78
CA ALA A 2 11.16 26.20 -18.14
C ALA A 2 10.58 27.01 -16.94
N GLN A 3 9.29 27.23 -16.84
CA GLN A 3 8.65 27.98 -15.75
C GLN A 3 8.31 27.08 -14.53
N MET A 4 8.15 25.76 -14.74
CA MET A 4 7.98 24.77 -13.66
C MET A 4 9.30 24.42 -12.99
N ASP A 5 10.39 24.33 -13.76
CA ASP A 5 11.72 23.99 -13.22
C ASP A 5 12.22 25.02 -12.19
N ASN A 6 11.80 26.29 -12.32
CA ASN A 6 12.17 27.37 -11.41
C ASN A 6 11.44 27.27 -10.04
N ILE A 7 10.19 26.79 -10.00
CA ILE A 7 9.41 26.75 -8.74
C ILE A 7 10.00 25.78 -7.71
N PHE A 8 10.50 24.62 -8.15
CA PHE A 8 11.10 23.65 -7.23
C PHE A 8 12.47 24.12 -6.75
N ALA A 9 13.27 24.76 -7.62
CA ALA A 9 14.52 25.39 -7.21
C ALA A 9 14.29 26.50 -6.17
N ASP A 10 13.23 27.30 -6.34
CA ASP A 10 12.86 28.34 -5.38
C ASP A 10 12.40 27.74 -4.04
N ARG A 11 11.61 26.66 -4.07
CA ARG A 11 11.19 25.95 -2.84
C ARG A 11 12.38 25.34 -2.10
N ILE A 12 13.32 24.71 -2.80
CA ILE A 12 14.57 24.21 -2.20
C ILE A 12 15.37 25.37 -1.58
N ALA A 13 15.45 26.53 -2.25
CA ALA A 13 16.13 27.71 -1.69
C ALA A 13 15.41 28.24 -0.43
N GLN A 14 14.08 28.23 -0.39
CA GLN A 14 13.30 28.62 0.80
C GLN A 14 13.56 27.64 1.97
N ILE A 15 13.62 26.33 1.70
CA ILE A 15 13.92 25.31 2.71
C ILE A 15 15.34 25.51 3.28
N ARG A 16 16.32 25.81 2.44
CA ARG A 16 17.69 26.19 2.86
C ARG A 16 17.69 27.44 3.75
N GLY A 17 16.79 28.37 3.44
CA GLY A 17 16.61 29.61 4.21
C GLY A 17 16.11 29.40 5.65
N LEU A 18 15.63 28.20 6.03
CA LEU A 18 15.29 27.85 7.41
C LEU A 18 16.51 27.78 8.33
N GLY A 19 17.75 27.76 7.77
CA GLY A 19 18.99 27.91 8.51
C GLY A 19 19.44 26.67 9.27
N TYR A 20 19.00 25.47 8.87
CA TYR A 20 19.52 24.17 9.35
C TYR A 20 20.61 23.66 8.41
N ASP A 21 21.46 22.74 8.93
CA ASP A 21 22.48 22.10 8.08
C ASP A 21 21.84 21.04 7.18
N ALA A 22 20.82 20.33 7.70
CA ALA A 22 19.96 19.45 6.92
C ALA A 22 18.49 19.59 7.33
N VAL A 23 17.59 19.41 6.36
CA VAL A 23 16.15 19.29 6.56
C VAL A 23 15.69 17.98 5.93
N ILE A 24 15.04 17.11 6.71
CA ILE A 24 14.41 15.88 6.24
C ILE A 24 12.92 16.13 6.07
N ILE A 25 12.41 15.88 4.87
CA ILE A 25 11.01 15.99 4.52
C ILE A 25 10.50 14.58 4.17
N SER A 26 9.61 14.06 5.00
CA SER A 26 9.10 12.68 4.87
C SER A 26 7.93 12.59 3.92
N GLY A 27 7.89 11.53 3.12
CA GLY A 27 6.77 11.17 2.26
C GLY A 27 5.73 10.32 2.99
N THR A 28 5.24 10.81 4.15
CA THR A 28 4.17 10.17 4.93
C THR A 28 3.43 11.20 5.79
N ASP A 29 2.40 10.76 6.51
CA ASP A 29 1.57 11.55 7.42
C ASP A 29 1.84 11.23 8.91
N PRO A 30 1.16 11.88 9.88
CA PRO A 30 1.31 11.61 11.31
C PRO A 30 0.95 10.18 11.76
N HIS A 31 0.35 9.39 10.89
CA HIS A 31 -0.12 8.04 11.15
C HIS A 31 0.71 6.95 10.45
N GLY A 32 1.76 7.35 9.70
CA GLY A 32 2.59 6.44 8.92
C GLY A 32 1.85 5.82 7.72
N SER A 33 0.85 6.52 7.19
CA SER A 33 0.04 6.03 6.07
C SER A 33 0.84 5.99 4.77
N GLU A 34 0.61 4.97 3.93
CA GLU A 34 1.17 4.90 2.57
C GLU A 34 0.47 5.89 1.63
N TYR A 35 -0.88 5.89 1.64
CA TYR A 35 -1.69 6.94 1.03
C TYR A 35 -2.09 7.94 2.10
N PHE A 36 -1.89 9.21 1.86
CA PHE A 36 -2.15 10.27 2.83
C PHE A 36 -2.84 11.46 2.19
N ALA A 37 -3.46 12.28 3.03
CA ALA A 37 -4.21 13.44 2.57
C ALA A 37 -3.29 14.51 1.93
N PRO A 38 -3.81 15.35 1.03
CA PRO A 38 -3.04 16.37 0.30
C PRO A 38 -2.19 17.28 1.19
N ARG A 39 -2.61 17.52 2.43
CA ARG A 39 -1.85 18.31 3.41
C ARG A 39 -0.44 17.80 3.64
N TRP A 40 -0.21 16.50 3.56
CA TRP A 40 1.09 15.85 3.82
C TRP A 40 1.87 15.47 2.57
N LYS A 41 1.41 15.90 1.38
CA LYS A 41 2.16 15.75 0.13
C LYS A 41 3.34 16.73 0.03
N GLN A 42 4.11 16.81 1.09
CA GLN A 42 5.23 17.77 1.24
C GLN A 42 6.40 17.46 0.30
N VAL A 43 6.68 16.21 0.01
CA VAL A 43 7.72 15.82 -0.95
C VAL A 43 7.28 16.23 -2.36
N GLU A 44 6.02 16.01 -2.73
CA GLU A 44 5.46 16.45 -4.01
C GLU A 44 5.53 17.99 -4.13
N TRP A 45 5.12 18.72 -3.07
CA TRP A 45 5.21 20.17 -3.05
C TRP A 45 6.66 20.64 -3.23
N ALA A 46 7.63 20.06 -2.52
CA ALA A 46 9.01 20.52 -2.52
C ALA A 46 9.78 20.15 -3.81
N SER A 47 9.49 19.02 -4.43
CA SER A 47 10.31 18.41 -5.49
C SER A 47 9.59 18.19 -6.82
N GLY A 48 8.25 18.20 -6.83
CA GLY A 48 7.44 17.79 -7.99
C GLY A 48 7.35 16.28 -8.17
N PHE A 49 7.93 15.49 -7.29
CA PHE A 49 7.83 14.04 -7.32
C PHE A 49 6.48 13.58 -6.78
N THR A 50 5.68 12.93 -7.61
CA THR A 50 4.31 12.49 -7.28
C THR A 50 4.20 11.03 -6.86
N GLY A 51 5.32 10.32 -6.73
CA GLY A 51 5.31 8.92 -6.25
C GLY A 51 4.93 8.83 -4.77
N GLU A 52 4.29 7.71 -4.39
CA GLU A 52 3.72 7.50 -3.05
C GLU A 52 4.79 7.17 -1.99
N ALA A 53 6.01 6.86 -2.40
CA ALA A 53 7.11 6.52 -1.48
C ALA A 53 8.38 7.30 -1.85
N GLY A 54 8.80 8.18 -0.97
CA GLY A 54 10.04 8.94 -1.12
C GLY A 54 10.22 9.96 -0.02
N ASP A 55 11.46 10.10 0.45
CA ASP A 55 11.86 11.12 1.40
C ASP A 55 12.85 12.09 0.73
N LEU A 56 12.73 13.38 1.04
CA LEU A 56 13.61 14.42 0.51
C LEU A 56 14.53 14.92 1.61
N VAL A 57 15.82 15.02 1.32
CA VAL A 57 16.81 15.68 2.19
C VAL A 57 17.34 16.90 1.48
N VAL A 58 17.32 18.04 2.18
CA VAL A 58 17.87 19.31 1.69
C VAL A 58 18.97 19.78 2.64
N THR A 59 20.17 19.96 2.10
CA THR A 59 21.31 20.61 2.78
C THR A 59 21.66 21.92 2.07
N GLN A 60 22.63 22.66 2.56
CA GLN A 60 23.07 23.92 1.93
C GLN A 60 23.64 23.71 0.52
N ASP A 61 24.24 22.57 0.25
CA ASP A 61 24.94 22.24 -0.99
C ASP A 61 24.30 21.10 -1.79
N HIS A 62 23.28 20.37 -1.22
CA HIS A 62 22.65 19.22 -1.85
C HIS A 62 21.13 19.25 -1.65
N ALA A 63 20.42 18.63 -2.59
CA ALA A 63 19.02 18.22 -2.44
C ALA A 63 18.87 16.83 -3.08
N GLY A 64 18.38 15.85 -2.32
CA GLY A 64 18.28 14.47 -2.76
C GLY A 64 16.94 13.84 -2.41
N LEU A 65 16.37 13.09 -3.35
CA LEU A 65 15.16 12.27 -3.17
C LEU A 65 15.56 10.80 -3.04
N TRP A 66 15.22 10.19 -1.91
CA TRP A 66 15.34 8.75 -1.66
C TRP A 66 14.05 8.05 -2.01
N THR A 67 14.05 7.16 -3.01
CA THR A 67 12.88 6.37 -3.38
C THR A 67 13.26 4.96 -3.83
N ASP A 68 12.28 4.06 -3.95
CA ASP A 68 12.52 2.64 -4.26
C ASP A 68 12.32 2.27 -5.73
N THR A 69 12.58 1.01 -6.03
CA THR A 69 12.60 0.44 -7.40
C THR A 69 11.32 0.66 -8.21
N ARG A 70 10.19 0.92 -7.58
CA ARG A 70 8.90 1.17 -8.24
C ARG A 70 8.89 2.50 -8.99
N PHE A 71 9.66 3.48 -8.50
CA PHE A 71 9.59 4.87 -8.91
C PHE A 71 10.84 5.40 -9.64
N PHE A 72 11.89 4.61 -9.86
CA PHE A 72 13.14 5.13 -10.45
C PHE A 72 12.95 5.82 -11.79
N ILE A 73 12.15 5.25 -12.69
CA ILE A 73 11.90 5.86 -14.01
C ILE A 73 11.11 7.16 -13.84
N GLN A 74 10.06 7.15 -13.03
CA GLN A 74 9.23 8.32 -12.75
C GLN A 74 10.05 9.44 -12.09
N ALA A 75 10.84 9.12 -11.05
CA ALA A 75 11.69 10.09 -10.38
C ALA A 75 12.72 10.71 -11.33
N ASN A 76 13.40 9.91 -12.16
CA ASN A 76 14.32 10.43 -13.17
C ASN A 76 13.65 11.43 -14.13
N GLN A 77 12.40 11.16 -14.52
CA GLN A 77 11.64 12.04 -15.42
C GLN A 77 11.19 13.32 -14.73
N GLN A 78 10.66 13.21 -13.50
CA GLN A 78 10.09 14.33 -12.76
C GLN A 78 11.13 15.24 -12.13
N LEU A 79 12.29 14.69 -11.73
CA LEU A 79 13.39 15.49 -11.15
C LEU A 79 14.31 16.12 -12.21
N ALA A 80 14.13 15.81 -13.49
CA ALA A 80 14.97 16.35 -14.56
C ALA A 80 14.90 17.87 -14.59
N GLY A 81 16.04 18.55 -14.45
CA GLY A 81 16.15 20.02 -14.46
C GLY A 81 15.89 20.72 -13.12
N THR A 82 15.44 19.98 -12.07
CA THR A 82 15.15 20.57 -10.74
C THR A 82 16.40 20.80 -9.88
N GLY A 83 17.50 20.15 -10.19
CA GLY A 83 18.71 20.13 -9.36
C GLY A 83 18.63 19.18 -8.15
N ILE A 84 17.57 18.36 -8.07
CA ILE A 84 17.37 17.34 -7.04
C ILE A 84 17.93 16.00 -7.55
N GLU A 85 18.81 15.37 -6.79
CA GLU A 85 19.45 14.10 -7.13
C GLU A 85 18.58 12.91 -6.70
N LEU A 86 18.51 11.87 -7.54
CA LEU A 86 17.82 10.62 -7.18
C LEU A 86 18.78 9.69 -6.42
N HIS A 87 18.43 9.38 -5.17
CA HIS A 87 19.05 8.33 -4.36
C HIS A 87 18.18 7.07 -4.39
N LYS A 88 18.75 5.97 -4.88
CA LYS A 88 18.06 4.70 -5.06
C LYS A 88 18.09 3.86 -3.80
N THR A 89 16.92 3.45 -3.30
CA THR A 89 16.78 2.50 -2.19
C THR A 89 16.34 1.12 -2.66
N ARG A 90 16.46 0.13 -1.78
CA ARG A 90 16.17 -1.29 -2.08
C ARG A 90 17.01 -1.86 -3.24
N VAL A 91 18.23 -1.37 -3.34
CA VAL A 91 19.27 -1.86 -4.26
C VAL A 91 20.51 -2.24 -3.45
N PRO A 92 21.42 -3.12 -3.95
CA PRO A 92 22.60 -3.55 -3.19
C PRO A 92 23.52 -2.41 -2.75
N GLU A 93 23.57 -1.34 -3.54
CA GLU A 93 24.43 -0.17 -3.32
C GLU A 93 23.73 0.97 -2.56
N GLU A 94 22.57 0.71 -1.96
CA GLU A 94 21.81 1.76 -1.28
C GLU A 94 22.57 2.39 -0.12
N VAL A 95 22.45 3.73 -0.01
CA VAL A 95 22.89 4.49 1.15
C VAL A 95 21.66 5.19 1.74
N LEU A 96 21.18 4.70 2.88
CA LEU A 96 20.03 5.27 3.57
C LEU A 96 20.34 6.65 4.16
N ILE A 97 19.33 7.48 4.33
CA ILE A 97 19.42 8.87 4.81
C ILE A 97 20.30 9.00 6.07
N PRO A 98 20.14 8.19 7.14
CA PRO A 98 20.99 8.32 8.32
C PRO A 98 22.49 8.16 8.01
N ARG A 99 22.85 7.15 7.21
CA ARG A 99 24.24 6.89 6.81
C ARG A 99 24.77 7.96 5.86
N TRP A 100 23.92 8.45 4.95
CA TRP A 100 24.31 9.52 4.04
C TRP A 100 24.63 10.81 4.81
N LEU A 101 23.76 11.21 5.75
CA LEU A 101 23.98 12.37 6.61
C LEU A 101 25.24 12.21 7.48
N ALA A 102 25.47 11.01 8.02
CA ALA A 102 26.66 10.70 8.82
C ALA A 102 27.96 10.84 8.03
N GLY A 103 27.95 10.65 6.72
CA GLY A 103 29.10 10.81 5.82
C GLY A 103 29.21 12.17 5.15
N HIS A 104 28.16 12.98 5.14
CA HIS A 104 28.10 14.22 4.36
C HIS A 104 28.83 15.40 5.01
N PHE A 105 28.71 15.57 6.33
CA PHE A 105 29.25 16.75 7.02
C PHE A 105 30.65 16.54 7.57
N GLN A 106 31.51 17.54 7.35
CA GLN A 106 32.89 17.57 7.86
C GLN A 106 33.05 18.43 9.13
N THR A 107 32.13 19.38 9.36
CA THR A 107 32.10 20.29 10.51
C THR A 107 31.02 19.90 11.50
N LYS A 108 31.26 20.21 12.80
CA LYS A 108 30.33 19.90 13.91
C LYS A 108 30.10 21.17 14.73
N PRO A 109 28.97 21.29 15.46
CA PRO A 109 27.82 20.38 15.48
C PRO A 109 26.95 20.51 14.22
N VAL A 110 26.29 19.41 13.83
CA VAL A 110 25.35 19.35 12.68
C VAL A 110 23.93 19.48 13.19
N ARG A 111 23.17 20.42 12.64
CA ARG A 111 21.75 20.66 13.00
C ARG A 111 20.83 20.05 11.95
N VAL A 112 20.18 18.95 12.31
CA VAL A 112 19.25 18.23 11.43
C VAL A 112 17.81 18.49 11.89
N ALA A 113 17.01 19.18 11.07
CA ALA A 113 15.61 19.44 11.33
C ALA A 113 14.72 18.44 10.59
N PHE A 114 13.61 18.07 11.20
CA PHE A 114 12.58 17.21 10.62
C PHE A 114 11.21 17.52 11.25
N ASP A 115 10.13 17.12 10.56
CA ASP A 115 8.79 17.13 11.14
C ASP A 115 8.55 15.84 11.92
N GLY A 116 8.59 15.93 13.24
CA GLY A 116 8.37 14.78 14.12
C GLY A 116 6.96 14.21 14.09
N LEU A 117 5.98 14.93 13.50
CA LEU A 117 4.66 14.37 13.20
C LEU A 117 4.74 13.32 12.09
N CYS A 118 5.67 13.47 11.16
CA CYS A 118 5.83 12.61 9.98
C CYS A 118 7.04 11.66 10.07
N GLN A 119 7.64 11.50 11.25
CA GLN A 119 8.74 10.58 11.51
C GLN A 119 8.39 9.65 12.66
N SER A 120 8.53 8.33 12.48
CA SER A 120 8.27 7.38 13.57
C SER A 120 9.37 7.44 14.64
N VAL A 121 9.03 7.01 15.86
CA VAL A 121 9.98 6.87 16.97
C VAL A 121 11.17 5.98 16.56
N GLY A 122 10.89 4.89 15.84
CA GLY A 122 11.92 3.97 15.34
C GLY A 122 12.89 4.65 14.38
N ALA A 123 12.37 5.39 13.41
CA ALA A 123 13.18 6.11 12.42
C ALA A 123 14.07 7.18 13.06
N VAL A 124 13.54 7.96 14.02
CA VAL A 124 14.31 8.98 14.73
C VAL A 124 15.38 8.35 15.61
N ARG A 125 15.11 7.21 16.26
CA ARG A 125 16.12 6.47 17.04
C ARG A 125 17.25 5.94 16.15
N GLU A 126 16.93 5.38 14.98
CA GLU A 126 17.95 4.93 14.02
C GLU A 126 18.83 6.10 13.54
N LEU A 127 18.20 7.25 13.26
CA LEU A 127 18.91 8.47 12.88
C LEU A 127 19.84 8.94 14.02
N ASP A 128 19.33 9.02 15.26
CA ASP A 128 20.08 9.41 16.45
C ASP A 128 21.29 8.49 16.69
N ASP A 129 21.07 7.17 16.68
CA ASP A 129 22.15 6.18 16.89
C ASP A 129 23.22 6.26 15.80
N THR A 130 22.82 6.46 14.55
CA THR A 130 23.75 6.58 13.42
C THR A 130 24.59 7.85 13.52
N LEU A 131 23.97 9.00 13.79
CA LEU A 131 24.67 10.27 13.92
C LEU A 131 25.55 10.30 15.19
N ARG A 132 25.10 9.70 16.29
CA ARG A 132 25.87 9.52 17.52
C ARG A 132 27.15 8.71 17.26
N GLY A 133 27.03 7.63 16.48
CA GLY A 133 28.17 6.82 16.06
C GLY A 133 29.18 7.59 15.23
N ALA A 134 28.71 8.48 14.34
CA ALA A 134 29.56 9.26 13.44
C ALA A 134 30.19 10.51 14.09
N TYR A 135 29.38 11.24 14.86
CA TYR A 135 29.75 12.58 15.34
C TYR A 135 30.06 12.64 16.84
N GLY A 136 29.62 11.65 17.62
CA GLY A 136 29.73 11.63 19.08
C GLY A 136 28.69 12.51 19.76
N ILE A 137 28.61 12.41 21.09
CA ILE A 137 27.69 13.23 21.91
C ILE A 137 28.06 14.72 21.76
N GLY A 138 27.04 15.56 21.47
CA GLY A 138 27.21 17.00 21.22
C GLY A 138 27.78 17.36 19.85
N GLY A 139 28.03 16.38 18.97
CA GLY A 139 28.44 16.62 17.59
C GLY A 139 27.29 16.82 16.60
N TYR A 140 26.06 16.72 17.05
CA TYR A 140 24.82 16.94 16.25
C TYR A 140 23.66 17.32 17.15
N ASP A 141 22.63 17.95 16.55
CA ASP A 141 21.34 18.26 17.15
C ASP A 141 20.21 17.77 16.25
N LEU A 142 19.31 16.95 16.78
CA LEU A 142 18.06 16.55 16.14
C LEU A 142 16.94 17.50 16.57
N ILE A 143 16.38 18.24 15.62
CA ILE A 143 15.44 19.32 15.87
C ILE A 143 14.06 18.95 15.32
N ASP A 144 13.16 18.55 16.23
CA ASP A 144 11.75 18.32 15.89
C ASP A 144 11.04 19.66 15.69
N ARG A 145 10.50 19.84 14.50
CA ARG A 145 9.74 21.01 14.07
C ARG A 145 8.38 20.57 13.47
N PRO A 146 7.35 20.38 14.29
CA PRO A 146 6.03 20.04 13.80
C PRO A 146 5.54 21.03 12.76
N ASP A 147 4.96 20.53 11.69
CA ASP A 147 4.49 21.34 10.55
C ASP A 147 5.60 22.23 9.94
N LEU A 148 6.83 21.73 9.85
CA LEU A 148 8.04 22.46 9.43
C LEU A 148 7.85 23.36 8.19
N LEU A 149 7.07 22.90 7.20
CA LEU A 149 6.85 23.59 5.94
C LEU A 149 5.66 24.56 5.96
N SER A 150 4.90 24.67 7.03
CA SER A 150 3.69 25.49 7.08
C SER A 150 3.94 26.98 6.83
N SER A 151 5.12 27.49 7.22
CA SER A 151 5.50 28.88 6.94
C SER A 151 5.92 29.14 5.50
N LEU A 152 6.26 28.09 4.75
CA LEU A 152 6.72 28.17 3.36
C LEU A 152 5.61 27.81 2.35
N TRP A 153 4.68 26.94 2.75
CA TRP A 153 3.59 26.45 1.91
C TRP A 153 2.29 27.20 2.24
N ALA A 154 2.14 28.39 1.67
CA ALA A 154 1.05 29.31 1.99
C ALA A 154 -0.37 28.76 1.69
N ASP A 155 -0.51 27.95 0.64
CA ASP A 155 -1.74 27.31 0.21
C ASP A 155 -1.84 25.84 0.64
N ARG A 156 -1.15 25.47 1.73
CA ARG A 156 -1.16 24.10 2.27
C ARG A 156 -2.59 23.67 2.62
N PRO A 157 -3.05 22.53 2.09
CA PRO A 157 -4.40 22.05 2.35
C PRO A 157 -4.70 21.83 3.84
N GLU A 158 -5.95 22.01 4.21
CA GLU A 158 -6.43 21.67 5.55
C GLU A 158 -6.45 20.16 5.76
N ILE A 159 -6.45 19.72 7.03
CA ILE A 159 -6.66 18.30 7.38
C ILE A 159 -8.12 17.97 7.04
N PRO A 160 -8.36 17.00 6.15
CA PRO A 160 -9.73 16.63 5.79
C PRO A 160 -10.48 15.99 6.97
N HIS A 161 -11.80 16.00 6.88
CA HIS A 161 -12.69 15.22 7.71
C HIS A 161 -13.87 14.76 6.88
N SER A 162 -14.32 13.55 7.11
CA SER A 162 -15.43 12.94 6.38
C SER A 162 -16.45 12.35 7.35
N PRO A 163 -17.69 12.09 6.90
CA PRO A 163 -18.68 11.40 7.71
C PRO A 163 -18.18 10.04 8.19
N VAL A 164 -18.48 9.73 9.44
CA VAL A 164 -18.12 8.47 10.10
C VAL A 164 -19.17 7.40 9.80
N GLU A 165 -18.73 6.27 9.25
CA GLU A 165 -19.56 5.08 9.02
C GLU A 165 -19.17 3.99 10.04
N TRP A 166 -20.11 3.66 10.97
CA TRP A 166 -19.95 2.54 11.88
C TRP A 166 -20.43 1.25 11.22
N LEU A 167 -19.55 0.25 11.14
CA LEU A 167 -19.91 -1.07 10.62
C LEU A 167 -20.45 -1.96 11.75
N ASP A 168 -21.50 -2.73 11.43
CA ASP A 168 -22.07 -3.71 12.34
C ASP A 168 -21.32 -5.06 12.31
N GLU A 169 -21.63 -5.90 13.30
CA GLU A 169 -21.09 -7.26 13.38
C GLU A 169 -21.49 -8.15 12.19
N LYS A 170 -22.65 -7.89 11.58
CA LYS A 170 -23.10 -8.68 10.40
C LYS A 170 -22.19 -8.44 9.20
N THR A 171 -21.60 -7.25 9.14
CA THR A 171 -20.64 -6.87 8.10
C THR A 171 -19.23 -7.36 8.42
N THR A 172 -18.76 -7.14 9.64
CA THR A 172 -17.36 -7.39 10.04
C THR A 172 -17.11 -8.78 10.63
N GLY A 173 -18.17 -9.49 11.02
CA GLY A 173 -18.08 -10.81 11.63
C GLY A 173 -17.64 -10.83 13.09
N GLU A 174 -17.25 -9.67 13.68
CA GLU A 174 -16.87 -9.52 15.07
C GLU A 174 -17.27 -8.14 15.59
N ALA A 175 -17.92 -8.10 16.77
CA ALA A 175 -18.34 -6.84 17.36
C ALA A 175 -17.15 -6.05 17.93
N ARG A 176 -17.19 -4.72 17.82
CA ARG A 176 -16.18 -3.79 18.39
C ARG A 176 -15.86 -4.06 19.85
N LYS A 177 -16.90 -4.29 20.68
CA LYS A 177 -16.73 -4.59 22.10
C LYS A 177 -15.85 -5.83 22.34
N ASP A 178 -15.97 -6.84 21.49
CA ASP A 178 -15.23 -8.10 21.62
C ASP A 178 -13.77 -7.91 21.17
N LYS A 179 -13.54 -7.13 20.12
CA LYS A 179 -12.19 -6.70 19.70
C LYS A 179 -11.46 -5.90 20.77
N LEU A 180 -12.15 -4.94 21.40
CA LEU A 180 -11.60 -4.15 22.51
C LEU A 180 -11.34 -5.02 23.76
N ALA A 181 -12.22 -5.96 24.08
CA ALA A 181 -12.03 -6.89 25.20
C ALA A 181 -10.81 -7.80 24.95
N TRP A 182 -10.66 -8.30 23.71
CA TRP A 182 -9.48 -9.06 23.31
C TRP A 182 -8.20 -8.22 23.45
N LEU A 183 -8.19 -6.97 22.94
CA LEU A 183 -7.00 -6.11 23.03
C LEU A 183 -6.59 -5.87 24.48
N ARG A 184 -7.55 -5.62 25.38
CA ARG A 184 -7.27 -5.46 26.82
C ARG A 184 -6.66 -6.73 27.42
N SER A 185 -7.12 -7.92 27.03
CA SER A 185 -6.53 -9.19 27.45
C SER A 185 -5.09 -9.34 26.94
N GLU A 186 -4.85 -8.98 25.70
CA GLU A 186 -3.53 -9.03 25.06
C GLU A 186 -2.54 -8.06 25.73
N MET A 187 -2.97 -6.83 26.02
CA MET A 187 -2.16 -5.86 26.76
C MET A 187 -1.75 -6.39 28.14
N LYS A 188 -2.69 -6.98 28.86
CA LYS A 188 -2.40 -7.58 30.18
C LYS A 188 -1.36 -8.69 30.11
N GLN A 189 -1.42 -9.54 29.06
CA GLN A 189 -0.42 -10.59 28.84
C GLN A 189 0.98 -10.02 28.55
N ARG A 190 1.04 -8.84 27.91
CA ARG A 190 2.27 -8.10 27.63
C ARG A 190 2.75 -7.25 28.80
N GLY A 191 2.07 -7.29 29.94
CA GLY A 191 2.43 -6.55 31.14
C GLY A 191 2.20 -5.03 31.03
N CYS A 192 1.23 -4.61 30.24
CA CYS A 192 0.78 -3.22 30.12
C CYS A 192 -0.73 -3.11 30.37
N ASP A 193 -1.17 -1.92 30.73
CA ASP A 193 -2.56 -1.65 31.10
C ASP A 193 -3.30 -0.94 29.97
N SER A 194 -2.60 -0.12 29.20
CA SER A 194 -3.16 0.69 28.12
C SER A 194 -2.32 0.62 26.85
N MET A 195 -2.93 1.02 25.73
CA MET A 195 -2.26 1.08 24.43
C MET A 195 -2.64 2.36 23.70
N PHE A 196 -1.65 3.01 23.10
CA PHE A 196 -1.86 4.14 22.20
C PHE A 196 -1.62 3.69 20.75
N LEU A 197 -2.66 3.84 19.91
CA LEU A 197 -2.65 3.47 18.49
C LEU A 197 -2.65 4.72 17.62
N THR A 198 -1.83 4.67 16.58
CA THR A 198 -1.70 5.73 15.56
C THR A 198 -2.05 5.25 14.17
N SER A 199 -1.84 3.97 13.85
CA SER A 199 -2.14 3.43 12.53
C SER A 199 -3.64 3.44 12.23
N LEU A 200 -4.03 4.13 11.16
CA LEU A 200 -5.44 4.36 10.84
C LEU A 200 -6.18 3.07 10.49
N ASP A 201 -5.52 2.12 9.85
CA ASP A 201 -6.07 0.81 9.52
C ASP A 201 -6.35 -0.05 10.75
N GLU A 202 -5.47 0.00 11.76
CA GLU A 202 -5.67 -0.68 13.04
C GLU A 202 -6.85 -0.09 13.81
N ILE A 203 -6.91 1.25 13.89
CA ILE A 203 -8.03 1.97 14.54
C ILE A 203 -9.35 1.65 13.82
N ALA A 204 -9.35 1.73 12.49
CA ALA A 204 -10.53 1.44 11.68
C ALA A 204 -11.01 0.00 11.83
N TRP A 205 -10.10 -0.97 11.90
CA TRP A 205 -10.43 -2.38 12.12
C TRP A 205 -10.94 -2.61 13.55
N LEU A 206 -10.23 -2.09 14.55
CA LEU A 206 -10.54 -2.32 15.96
C LEU A 206 -11.90 -1.73 16.34
N LEU A 207 -12.19 -0.52 15.88
CA LEU A 207 -13.44 0.19 16.15
C LEU A 207 -14.58 -0.17 15.20
N ASN A 208 -14.36 -0.95 14.15
CA ASN A 208 -15.32 -1.17 13.07
C ASN A 208 -15.81 0.16 12.48
N VAL A 209 -14.92 1.07 12.18
CA VAL A 209 -15.23 2.41 11.66
C VAL A 209 -14.61 2.63 10.29
N ARG A 210 -15.31 3.35 9.43
CA ARG A 210 -14.83 3.75 8.11
C ARG A 210 -15.13 5.23 7.86
N GLY A 211 -14.37 5.82 6.95
CA GLY A 211 -14.55 7.19 6.45
C GLY A 211 -13.88 7.36 5.10
N SER A 212 -13.62 8.58 4.70
CA SER A 212 -13.01 8.91 3.42
C SER A 212 -12.04 10.10 3.50
N ASP A 213 -11.36 10.27 4.63
CA ASP A 213 -10.38 11.35 4.81
C ASP A 213 -9.16 11.17 3.90
N ILE A 214 -8.85 9.92 3.55
CA ILE A 214 -7.74 9.55 2.68
C ILE A 214 -8.30 8.92 1.40
N ALA A 215 -7.81 9.38 0.25
CA ALA A 215 -8.17 8.78 -1.03
C ALA A 215 -7.84 7.28 -1.03
N TYR A 216 -8.72 6.47 -1.59
CA TYR A 216 -8.60 5.02 -1.74
C TYR A 216 -8.67 4.21 -0.44
N ASN A 217 -8.31 4.79 0.69
CA ASN A 217 -8.32 4.12 2.00
C ASN A 217 -9.51 4.60 2.83
N PRO A 218 -10.39 3.69 3.28
CA PRO A 218 -11.61 4.06 3.99
C PRO A 218 -11.34 4.41 5.46
N TYR A 219 -10.47 5.38 5.71
CA TYR A 219 -10.00 5.77 7.04
C TYR A 219 -10.54 7.12 7.50
N ILE A 220 -10.62 7.26 8.83
CA ILE A 220 -10.76 8.54 9.52
C ILE A 220 -9.40 8.87 10.16
N ILE A 221 -8.91 10.08 9.92
CA ILE A 221 -7.68 10.59 10.53
C ILE A 221 -7.92 10.75 12.03
N SER A 222 -7.26 9.92 12.84
CA SER A 222 -7.55 9.80 14.26
C SER A 222 -6.42 9.13 15.05
N PHE A 223 -6.43 9.32 16.38
CA PHE A 223 -5.67 8.52 17.33
C PHE A 223 -6.64 7.74 18.21
N LEU A 224 -6.14 6.68 18.86
CA LEU A 224 -6.94 5.90 19.81
C LEU A 224 -6.11 5.55 21.05
N LEU A 225 -6.62 5.91 22.22
CA LEU A 225 -6.10 5.47 23.51
C LEU A 225 -7.07 4.44 24.10
N VAL A 226 -6.60 3.20 24.27
CA VAL A 226 -7.35 2.13 24.92
C VAL A 226 -6.80 1.94 26.33
N THR A 227 -7.65 2.15 27.35
CA THR A 227 -7.34 1.94 28.76
C THR A 227 -8.10 0.71 29.29
N PRO A 228 -7.88 0.27 30.53
CA PRO A 228 -8.66 -0.80 31.15
C PRO A 228 -10.18 -0.56 31.09
N LEU A 229 -10.60 0.70 31.24
CA LEU A 229 -12.00 1.08 31.39
C LEU A 229 -12.60 1.67 30.12
N ASN A 230 -11.82 2.45 29.35
CA ASN A 230 -12.30 3.29 28.27
C ASN A 230 -11.58 2.99 26.94
N ALA A 231 -12.17 3.48 25.84
CA ALA A 231 -11.52 3.67 24.57
C ALA A 231 -11.79 5.11 24.13
N ILE A 232 -10.74 5.93 24.10
CA ILE A 232 -10.82 7.36 23.77
C ILE A 232 -10.34 7.53 22.33
N TRP A 233 -11.26 7.93 21.45
CA TRP A 233 -11.01 8.12 20.05
C TRP A 233 -10.88 9.61 19.73
N PHE A 234 -9.69 10.04 19.37
CA PHE A 234 -9.37 11.43 19.02
C PHE A 234 -9.64 11.65 17.53
N VAL A 235 -10.64 12.44 17.22
CA VAL A 235 -11.14 12.64 15.85
C VAL A 235 -11.54 14.11 15.66
N ARG A 236 -11.46 14.58 14.41
CA ARG A 236 -11.95 15.92 14.08
C ARG A 236 -13.47 15.95 14.04
N ASN A 237 -14.04 17.14 14.29
CA ASN A 237 -15.49 17.37 14.24
C ASN A 237 -16.31 16.37 15.10
N VAL A 238 -15.93 16.23 16.35
CA VAL A 238 -16.55 15.31 17.34
C VAL A 238 -18.08 15.40 17.35
N SER A 239 -18.65 16.60 17.14
CA SER A 239 -20.09 16.82 17.12
C SER A 239 -20.82 16.15 15.95
N GLU A 240 -20.10 15.75 14.90
CA GLU A 240 -20.64 15.06 13.72
C GLU A 240 -20.49 13.53 13.82
N VAL A 241 -19.79 13.04 14.85
CA VAL A 241 -19.59 11.60 15.07
C VAL A 241 -20.84 11.00 15.70
N PRO A 242 -21.49 10.01 15.05
CA PRO A 242 -22.63 9.32 15.65
C PRO A 242 -22.22 8.57 16.94
N ASP A 243 -23.07 8.58 17.94
CA ASP A 243 -22.83 7.89 19.22
C ASP A 243 -22.45 6.42 19.02
N ALA A 244 -21.45 5.98 19.75
CA ALA A 244 -20.99 4.61 19.73
C ALA A 244 -20.76 4.08 21.16
N PRO A 245 -21.53 3.11 21.62
CA PRO A 245 -21.39 2.57 22.98
C PRO A 245 -19.97 2.08 23.27
N GLY A 246 -19.40 2.54 24.39
CA GLY A 246 -18.07 2.16 24.85
C GLY A 246 -16.91 2.94 24.21
N ILE A 247 -17.19 3.95 23.37
CA ILE A 247 -16.21 4.86 22.81
C ILE A 247 -16.47 6.27 23.35
N ILE A 248 -15.41 6.92 23.82
CA ILE A 248 -15.40 8.34 24.17
C ILE A 248 -14.74 9.09 23.03
N CYS A 249 -15.51 9.95 22.33
CA CYS A 249 -14.95 10.78 21.28
C CYS A 249 -14.38 12.06 21.89
N ALA A 250 -13.16 12.44 21.50
CA ALA A 250 -12.48 13.66 21.88
C ALA A 250 -11.96 14.37 20.61
N ASP A 251 -11.76 15.69 20.69
CA ASP A 251 -11.18 16.42 19.57
C ASP A 251 -9.73 15.98 19.28
N TYR A 252 -9.36 15.92 18.01
CA TYR A 252 -8.01 15.49 17.58
C TYR A 252 -6.90 16.34 18.20
N GLY A 253 -7.15 17.62 18.47
CA GLY A 253 -6.18 18.57 19.01
C GLY A 253 -5.98 18.53 20.51
N VAL A 254 -6.86 17.86 21.29
CA VAL A 254 -6.78 17.83 22.77
C VAL A 254 -6.02 16.62 23.34
N LEU A 255 -5.17 16.00 22.52
CA LEU A 255 -4.44 14.79 22.90
C LEU A 255 -3.59 14.98 24.17
N GLU A 256 -2.89 16.11 24.29
CA GLU A 256 -2.04 16.41 25.46
C GLU A 256 -2.85 16.46 26.74
N ASP A 257 -3.94 17.25 26.75
CA ASP A 257 -4.82 17.39 27.90
C ASP A 257 -5.45 16.04 28.30
N ALA A 258 -5.85 15.25 27.31
CA ALA A 258 -6.43 13.93 27.56
C ALA A 258 -5.43 12.92 28.12
N LEU A 259 -4.15 12.99 27.75
CA LEU A 259 -3.09 12.16 28.34
C LEU A 259 -2.82 12.55 29.79
N GLU A 260 -2.86 13.85 30.11
CA GLU A 260 -2.72 14.35 31.46
C GLU A 260 -3.90 13.90 32.36
N ASP A 261 -5.13 14.15 31.91
CA ASP A 261 -6.36 13.81 32.66
C ASP A 261 -6.50 12.30 32.90
N ARG A 262 -6.00 11.46 32.00
CA ARG A 262 -6.12 9.99 32.09
C ARG A 262 -4.87 9.30 32.58
N ARG A 263 -3.86 10.03 33.00
CA ARG A 263 -2.56 9.47 33.39
C ARG A 263 -2.66 8.34 34.40
N GLU A 264 -3.48 8.53 35.47
CA GLU A 264 -3.66 7.52 36.52
C GLU A 264 -4.39 6.26 36.02
N GLU A 265 -5.33 6.40 35.07
CA GLU A 265 -6.06 5.29 34.45
C GLU A 265 -5.17 4.45 33.54
N CYS A 266 -4.16 5.07 32.88
CA CYS A 266 -3.37 4.43 31.86
C CYS A 266 -2.40 3.36 32.39
N GLY A 267 -1.90 3.46 33.64
CA GLY A 267 -0.89 2.53 34.14
C GLY A 267 0.37 2.48 33.24
N ARG A 268 0.80 1.28 32.84
CA ARG A 268 1.87 1.07 31.87
C ARG A 268 1.30 1.15 30.45
N LEU A 269 1.89 2.01 29.61
CA LEU A 269 1.43 2.30 28.26
C LEU A 269 2.21 1.52 27.19
N PHE A 270 1.50 0.75 26.37
CA PHE A 270 2.08 0.10 25.19
C PHE A 270 2.05 1.04 23.99
N ILE A 271 3.16 1.11 23.26
CA ILE A 271 3.29 1.81 21.99
C ILE A 271 4.07 0.99 20.96
N ASP A 272 3.71 1.12 19.69
CA ASP A 272 4.50 0.60 18.58
C ASP A 272 5.43 1.71 18.06
N PRO A 273 6.76 1.58 18.23
CA PRO A 273 7.70 2.60 17.79
C PRO A 273 7.83 2.73 16.28
N SER A 274 7.35 1.74 15.52
CA SER A 274 7.38 1.79 14.05
C SER A 274 6.27 2.67 13.47
N THR A 275 5.16 2.85 14.20
CA THR A 275 3.99 3.60 13.75
C THR A 275 3.75 4.89 14.53
N LEU A 276 4.10 4.92 15.82
CA LEU A 276 3.95 6.14 16.63
C LEU A 276 4.90 7.22 16.13
N ASN A 277 4.35 8.38 15.77
CA ASN A 277 5.16 9.52 15.37
C ASN A 277 5.93 10.12 16.57
N TYR A 278 7.11 10.68 16.28
CA TYR A 278 8.06 11.14 17.30
C TYR A 278 7.53 12.33 18.11
N HIS A 279 6.78 13.24 17.50
CA HIS A 279 6.20 14.37 18.20
C HIS A 279 5.19 13.91 19.26
N THR A 280 4.27 13.03 18.89
CA THR A 280 3.30 12.43 19.84
C THR A 280 4.02 11.63 20.93
N TYR A 281 5.09 10.91 20.60
CA TYR A 281 5.93 10.26 21.60
C TYR A 281 6.48 11.25 22.64
N LYS A 282 6.96 12.41 22.20
CA LYS A 282 7.45 13.46 23.11
C LYS A 282 6.34 13.99 24.03
N LEU A 283 5.10 14.11 23.52
CA LEU A 283 3.94 14.46 24.36
C LEU A 283 3.68 13.37 25.42
N ILE A 284 3.67 12.11 25.03
CA ILE A 284 3.53 10.98 25.96
C ILE A 284 4.63 11.02 27.04
N ARG A 285 5.87 11.30 26.65
CA ARG A 285 7.02 11.39 27.58
C ARG A 285 6.95 12.52 28.60
N LYS A 286 6.06 13.51 28.42
CA LYS A 286 5.79 14.52 29.45
C LYS A 286 5.12 13.91 30.68
N PHE A 287 4.30 12.89 30.49
CA PHE A 287 3.45 12.28 31.52
C PHE A 287 3.92 10.90 31.95
N PHE A 288 4.62 10.15 31.09
CA PHE A 288 5.06 8.78 31.35
C PHE A 288 6.58 8.70 31.43
N ALA A 289 7.12 8.13 32.51
CA ALA A 289 8.52 7.75 32.56
C ALA A 289 8.81 6.64 31.53
N GLU A 290 10.05 6.52 31.06
CA GLU A 290 10.39 5.50 30.04
C GLU A 290 10.17 4.07 30.54
N SER A 291 10.35 3.82 31.84
CA SER A 291 10.09 2.54 32.50
C SER A 291 8.60 2.16 32.53
N GLU A 292 7.71 3.11 32.30
CA GLU A 292 6.25 2.90 32.25
C GLU A 292 5.77 2.67 30.80
N ILE A 293 6.64 2.81 29.80
CA ILE A 293 6.34 2.58 28.40
C ILE A 293 6.83 1.19 28.00
N VAL A 294 5.93 0.41 27.39
CA VAL A 294 6.22 -0.90 26.80
C VAL A 294 6.29 -0.75 25.29
N PHE A 295 7.46 -1.01 24.72
CA PHE A 295 7.67 -0.94 23.27
C PHE A 295 7.48 -2.30 22.62
N GLY A 296 6.79 -2.36 21.49
CA GLY A 296 6.63 -3.59 20.72
C GLY A 296 5.78 -3.41 19.48
N GLU A 297 5.72 -4.44 18.65
CA GLU A 297 4.82 -4.48 17.50
C GLU A 297 3.37 -4.62 17.95
N SER A 298 2.48 -3.85 17.35
CA SER A 298 1.05 -3.87 17.67
C SER A 298 0.43 -5.26 17.45
N PRO A 299 -0.26 -5.82 18.45
CA PRO A 299 -0.95 -7.10 18.29
C PRO A 299 -2.12 -7.03 17.30
N VAL A 300 -2.63 -5.84 17.02
CA VAL A 300 -3.75 -5.63 16.10
C VAL A 300 -3.37 -5.98 14.68
N VAL A 301 -2.13 -5.67 14.27
CA VAL A 301 -1.62 -5.93 12.91
C VAL A 301 -1.80 -7.39 12.51
N LEU A 302 -1.34 -8.33 13.35
CA LEU A 302 -1.46 -9.75 13.04
C LEU A 302 -2.91 -10.24 13.10
N ARG A 303 -3.70 -9.77 14.08
CA ARG A 303 -5.07 -10.23 14.24
C ARG A 303 -5.95 -9.83 13.06
N LYS A 304 -5.85 -8.59 12.58
CA LYS A 304 -6.64 -8.13 11.43
C LYS A 304 -6.22 -8.79 10.10
N ALA A 305 -4.97 -9.24 10.00
CA ALA A 305 -4.48 -9.94 8.81
C ALA A 305 -5.10 -11.33 8.65
N ILE A 306 -5.47 -11.99 9.74
CA ILE A 306 -6.15 -13.30 9.74
C ILE A 306 -7.66 -13.07 9.63
N LYS A 307 -8.18 -13.16 8.41
CA LYS A 307 -9.58 -12.87 8.13
C LYS A 307 -10.51 -13.92 8.74
N ASN A 308 -11.57 -13.44 9.40
CA ASN A 308 -12.61 -14.32 9.91
C ASN A 308 -13.48 -14.87 8.76
N LYS A 309 -14.39 -15.80 9.08
CA LYS A 309 -15.26 -16.45 8.07
C LYS A 309 -16.11 -15.45 7.28
N LYS A 310 -16.62 -14.41 7.95
CA LYS A 310 -17.49 -13.39 7.33
C LYS A 310 -16.70 -12.51 6.37
N GLU A 311 -15.51 -12.09 6.78
CA GLU A 311 -14.59 -11.34 5.93
C GLU A 311 -14.18 -12.15 4.69
N ILE A 312 -13.85 -13.44 4.84
CA ILE A 312 -13.51 -14.33 3.72
C ILE A 312 -14.70 -14.50 2.75
N GLU A 313 -15.91 -14.67 3.25
CA GLU A 313 -17.13 -14.70 2.42
C GLU A 313 -17.31 -13.39 1.65
N GLY A 314 -17.08 -12.27 2.32
CA GLY A 314 -17.11 -10.95 1.72
C GLY A 314 -16.10 -10.77 0.60
N PHE A 315 -14.85 -11.16 0.82
CA PHE A 315 -13.82 -11.14 -0.23
C PHE A 315 -14.22 -12.00 -1.45
N ARG A 316 -14.72 -13.22 -1.24
CA ARG A 316 -15.19 -14.05 -2.35
C ARG A 316 -16.30 -13.37 -3.16
N ARG A 317 -17.24 -12.70 -2.46
CA ARG A 317 -18.27 -11.90 -3.12
C ARG A 317 -17.65 -10.73 -3.89
N ALA A 318 -16.77 -9.97 -3.28
CA ALA A 318 -16.13 -8.80 -3.89
C ALA A 318 -15.41 -9.16 -5.20
N PHE A 319 -14.59 -10.21 -5.21
CA PHE A 319 -13.90 -10.64 -6.42
C PHE A 319 -14.82 -11.20 -7.51
N ILE A 320 -15.96 -11.75 -7.17
CA ILE A 320 -16.95 -12.18 -8.17
C ILE A 320 -17.69 -10.98 -8.79
N GLU A 321 -18.15 -10.04 -7.96
CA GLU A 321 -18.87 -8.85 -8.45
C GLU A 321 -17.94 -7.93 -9.25
N ASP A 322 -16.74 -7.64 -8.73
CA ASP A 322 -15.74 -6.82 -9.42
C ASP A 322 -15.21 -7.51 -10.68
N GLY A 323 -15.06 -8.85 -10.64
CA GLY A 323 -14.70 -9.64 -11.81
C GLY A 323 -15.69 -9.51 -12.96
N ALA A 324 -17.00 -9.42 -12.67
CA ALA A 324 -18.01 -9.18 -13.70
C ALA A 324 -17.87 -7.77 -14.33
N ALA A 325 -17.58 -6.75 -13.52
CA ALA A 325 -17.29 -5.41 -14.04
C ALA A 325 -16.02 -5.39 -14.89
N LEU A 326 -14.94 -6.03 -14.43
CA LEU A 326 -13.67 -6.10 -15.16
C LEU A 326 -13.82 -6.87 -16.49
N GLU A 327 -14.56 -7.97 -16.54
CA GLU A 327 -14.83 -8.70 -17.79
C GLU A 327 -15.68 -7.87 -18.77
N THR A 328 -16.63 -7.10 -18.26
CA THR A 328 -17.42 -6.17 -19.06
C THR A 328 -16.54 -5.05 -19.63
N PHE A 329 -15.60 -4.54 -18.83
CA PHE A 329 -14.61 -3.57 -19.27
C PHE A 329 -13.68 -4.14 -20.36
N LEU A 330 -13.13 -5.33 -20.16
CA LEU A 330 -12.23 -5.95 -21.13
C LEU A 330 -12.92 -6.24 -22.46
N TYR A 331 -14.18 -6.66 -22.43
CA TYR A 331 -15.01 -6.81 -23.63
C TYR A 331 -15.20 -5.47 -24.34
N TRP A 332 -15.60 -4.43 -23.60
CA TRP A 332 -15.77 -3.08 -24.15
C TRP A 332 -14.46 -2.56 -24.76
N LEU A 333 -13.34 -2.68 -24.08
CA LEU A 333 -12.05 -2.21 -24.54
C LEU A 333 -11.64 -2.92 -25.84
N GLU A 334 -11.70 -4.26 -25.85
CA GLU A 334 -11.32 -5.06 -27.02
C GLU A 334 -12.19 -4.73 -28.23
N THR A 335 -13.49 -4.62 -28.05
CA THR A 335 -14.43 -4.34 -29.16
C THR A 335 -14.31 -2.91 -29.67
N SER A 336 -14.15 -1.92 -28.78
CA SER A 336 -13.97 -0.52 -29.16
C SER A 336 -12.68 -0.30 -29.94
N VAL A 337 -11.56 -0.78 -29.42
CA VAL A 337 -10.25 -0.61 -30.06
C VAL A 337 -10.18 -1.35 -31.40
N LYS A 338 -10.69 -2.59 -31.50
CA LYS A 338 -10.76 -3.34 -32.75
C LYS A 338 -11.74 -2.74 -33.75
N GLY A 339 -12.80 -2.12 -33.27
CA GLY A 339 -13.80 -1.39 -34.08
C GLY A 339 -13.31 -0.05 -34.60
N GLY A 340 -12.10 0.38 -34.22
CA GLY A 340 -11.50 1.66 -34.65
C GLY A 340 -11.95 2.86 -33.83
N THR A 341 -12.60 2.64 -32.69
CA THR A 341 -12.93 3.72 -31.73
C THR A 341 -11.65 4.24 -31.09
N HIS A 342 -11.53 5.56 -31.03
CA HIS A 342 -10.43 6.23 -30.34
C HIS A 342 -10.66 6.11 -28.84
N VAL A 343 -9.86 5.33 -28.14
CA VAL A 343 -9.90 5.14 -26.70
C VAL A 343 -8.53 5.51 -26.14
N THR A 344 -8.49 6.40 -25.17
CA THR A 344 -7.28 6.78 -24.42
C THR A 344 -7.12 5.95 -23.15
N GLU A 345 -5.92 5.95 -22.57
CA GLU A 345 -5.66 5.30 -21.28
C GLU A 345 -6.56 5.88 -20.18
N TRP A 346 -6.77 7.21 -20.17
CA TRP A 346 -7.66 7.88 -19.22
C TRP A 346 -9.11 7.43 -19.38
N GLU A 347 -9.65 7.46 -20.60
CA GLU A 347 -11.02 7.00 -20.86
C GLU A 347 -11.23 5.53 -20.49
N ALA A 348 -10.20 4.70 -20.65
CA ALA A 348 -10.24 3.30 -20.21
C ALA A 348 -10.27 3.20 -18.67
N SER A 349 -9.47 3.98 -17.96
CA SER A 349 -9.50 4.07 -16.48
C SER A 349 -10.87 4.50 -15.97
N GLU A 350 -11.42 5.60 -16.51
CA GLU A 350 -12.75 6.11 -16.13
C GLU A 350 -13.87 5.10 -16.44
N LYS A 351 -13.77 4.40 -17.58
CA LYS A 351 -14.73 3.37 -17.94
C LYS A 351 -14.74 2.23 -16.94
N MET A 352 -13.56 1.79 -16.47
CA MET A 352 -13.45 0.73 -15.46
C MET A 352 -14.10 1.19 -14.14
N THR A 353 -13.78 2.39 -13.66
CA THR A 353 -14.39 2.97 -12.46
C THR A 353 -15.90 3.10 -12.60
N SER A 354 -16.40 3.58 -13.75
CA SER A 354 -17.83 3.71 -14.02
C SER A 354 -18.59 2.38 -14.01
N LEU A 355 -17.99 1.29 -14.50
CA LEU A 355 -18.61 -0.03 -14.44
C LEU A 355 -18.63 -0.59 -13.03
N ARG A 356 -17.56 -0.41 -12.28
CA ARG A 356 -17.44 -0.83 -10.88
C ARG A 356 -18.40 -0.06 -9.96
N SER A 357 -18.62 1.22 -10.21
CA SER A 357 -19.51 2.06 -9.40
C SER A 357 -20.98 1.63 -9.44
N GLN A 358 -21.37 0.76 -10.36
CA GLN A 358 -22.71 0.20 -10.44
C GLN A 358 -22.91 -1.00 -9.49
N ILE A 359 -21.85 -1.49 -8.86
CA ILE A 359 -21.94 -2.59 -7.91
C ILE A 359 -22.47 -2.07 -6.57
N GLU A 360 -23.52 -2.71 -6.06
CA GLU A 360 -24.06 -2.38 -4.73
C GLU A 360 -22.99 -2.52 -3.65
N GLY A 361 -22.84 -1.50 -2.80
CA GLY A 361 -21.83 -1.46 -1.76
C GLY A 361 -20.47 -0.93 -2.18
N PHE A 362 -20.29 -0.49 -3.42
CA PHE A 362 -19.10 0.22 -3.87
C PHE A 362 -18.89 1.54 -3.10
N ARG A 363 -17.65 1.81 -2.70
CA ARG A 363 -17.25 2.99 -1.91
C ARG A 363 -16.11 3.82 -2.54
N GLY A 364 -15.59 3.37 -3.67
CA GLY A 364 -14.48 4.00 -4.38
C GLY A 364 -13.49 2.96 -4.90
N ASN A 365 -12.51 3.38 -5.67
CA ASN A 365 -11.40 2.51 -6.03
C ASN A 365 -10.52 2.24 -4.80
N SER A 366 -9.83 1.11 -4.75
CA SER A 366 -8.88 0.74 -3.67
C SER A 366 -7.50 1.37 -3.88
N PHE A 367 -7.22 1.85 -5.09
CA PHE A 367 -6.07 2.66 -5.51
C PHE A 367 -6.39 3.32 -6.86
N GLU A 368 -5.53 4.22 -7.32
CA GLU A 368 -5.67 4.82 -8.64
C GLU A 368 -5.47 3.75 -9.73
N ASN A 369 -6.44 3.62 -10.65
CA ASN A 369 -6.31 2.63 -11.73
C ASN A 369 -5.04 2.87 -12.57
N ILE A 370 -4.24 1.85 -12.74
CA ILE A 370 -3.10 1.85 -13.66
C ILE A 370 -3.60 1.34 -15.01
N SER A 371 -3.94 2.27 -15.90
CA SER A 371 -4.39 1.99 -17.27
C SER A 371 -3.25 2.33 -18.22
N ALA A 372 -2.47 1.33 -18.63
CA ALA A 372 -1.20 1.55 -19.29
C ALA A 372 -1.06 0.78 -20.61
N TYR A 373 -0.74 1.49 -21.69
CA TYR A 373 -0.53 0.93 -23.01
C TYR A 373 0.92 1.03 -23.46
N GLY A 374 1.48 -0.05 -24.00
CA GLY A 374 2.83 -0.07 -24.57
C GLY A 374 3.90 0.32 -23.54
N ALA A 375 4.66 1.37 -23.83
CA ALA A 375 5.79 1.81 -23.01
C ALA A 375 5.38 2.29 -21.60
N ASN A 376 4.19 2.85 -21.44
CA ASN A 376 3.69 3.32 -20.13
C ASN A 376 3.51 2.16 -19.14
N ALA A 377 3.20 0.97 -19.63
CA ALA A 377 3.13 -0.22 -18.77
C ALA A 377 4.49 -0.64 -18.18
N ALA A 378 5.61 -0.03 -18.61
CA ALA A 378 6.91 -0.24 -17.98
C ALA A 378 7.10 0.54 -16.68
N LEU A 379 6.17 1.40 -16.32
CA LEU A 379 6.10 2.09 -15.04
C LEU A 379 5.17 1.30 -14.10
N PRO A 380 5.68 0.61 -13.06
CA PRO A 380 4.85 -0.25 -12.19
C PRO A 380 3.67 0.50 -11.55
N HIS A 381 3.89 1.75 -11.14
CA HIS A 381 2.90 2.67 -10.57
C HIS A 381 2.61 3.82 -11.54
N TYR A 382 2.24 3.48 -12.79
CA TYR A 382 1.91 4.47 -13.80
C TYR A 382 0.67 5.26 -13.40
N CYS A 383 0.82 6.58 -13.25
CA CYS A 383 -0.29 7.49 -13.03
C CYS A 383 -0.89 7.90 -14.39
N THR A 384 -2.13 7.53 -14.62
CA THR A 384 -2.83 7.78 -15.89
C THR A 384 -3.22 9.25 -16.00
N GLN A 385 -2.63 9.97 -16.94
CA GLN A 385 -2.87 11.41 -17.11
C GLN A 385 -4.15 11.68 -17.91
N ARG A 386 -4.96 12.63 -17.46
CA ARG A 386 -6.14 13.09 -18.20
C ARG A 386 -5.76 13.88 -19.45
N GLU A 387 -4.84 14.82 -19.29
CA GLU A 387 -4.37 15.67 -20.36
C GLU A 387 -3.31 14.91 -21.19
N ASN A 388 -3.43 15.00 -22.52
CA ASN A 388 -2.54 14.33 -23.46
C ASN A 388 -2.47 12.81 -23.27
N SER A 389 -3.54 12.19 -22.77
CA SER A 389 -3.59 10.75 -22.54
C SER A 389 -3.34 9.94 -23.82
N PRO A 390 -2.42 8.98 -23.80
CA PRO A 390 -2.07 8.19 -24.98
C PRO A 390 -3.26 7.37 -25.50
N VAL A 391 -3.33 7.25 -26.83
CA VAL A 391 -4.36 6.46 -27.50
C VAL A 391 -3.96 5.00 -27.56
N ILE A 392 -4.85 4.15 -27.10
CA ILE A 392 -4.72 2.69 -27.15
C ILE A 392 -4.95 2.20 -28.58
N LYS A 393 -3.99 1.43 -29.13
CA LYS A 393 -4.01 0.95 -30.52
C LYS A 393 -4.31 -0.56 -30.60
N PRO A 394 -4.88 -1.07 -31.72
CA PRO A 394 -5.19 -2.50 -31.90
C PRO A 394 -3.93 -3.34 -32.18
N ARG A 395 -2.93 -3.24 -31.33
CA ARG A 395 -1.67 -4.00 -31.38
C ARG A 395 -0.98 -4.00 -30.00
N GLY A 396 -0.09 -4.97 -29.78
CA GLY A 396 0.71 -5.05 -28.55
C GLY A 396 -0.12 -5.35 -27.32
N LEU A 397 0.41 -5.00 -26.16
CA LEU A 397 -0.14 -5.28 -24.85
C LEU A 397 -0.74 -4.01 -24.22
N TYR A 398 -1.83 -4.21 -23.50
CA TYR A 398 -2.41 -3.25 -22.58
C TYR A 398 -2.44 -3.88 -21.18
N LEU A 399 -2.04 -3.11 -20.19
CA LEU A 399 -2.05 -3.48 -18.78
C LEU A 399 -3.11 -2.64 -18.07
N ILE A 400 -4.00 -3.31 -17.34
CA ILE A 400 -4.91 -2.70 -16.37
C ILE A 400 -4.64 -3.31 -15.00
N ASP A 401 -4.31 -2.46 -14.04
CA ASP A 401 -4.24 -2.78 -12.64
C ASP A 401 -5.28 -1.95 -11.90
N THR A 402 -6.18 -2.61 -11.18
CA THR A 402 -7.41 -1.98 -10.71
C THR A 402 -8.05 -2.74 -9.57
N GLY A 403 -8.59 -2.01 -8.63
CA GLY A 403 -9.30 -2.57 -7.49
C GLY A 403 -10.38 -1.65 -6.95
N GLY A 404 -11.25 -2.16 -6.11
CA GLY A 404 -12.36 -1.42 -5.51
C GLY A 404 -12.53 -1.68 -4.03
N GLN A 405 -13.00 -0.65 -3.33
CA GLN A 405 -13.50 -0.72 -1.98
C GLN A 405 -15.00 -1.02 -2.00
N PHE A 406 -15.38 -2.07 -1.32
CA PHE A 406 -16.77 -2.47 -1.14
C PHE A 406 -17.05 -2.64 0.36
N THR A 407 -18.28 -2.42 0.79
CA THR A 407 -18.68 -2.65 2.20
C THR A 407 -18.46 -4.10 2.66
N PHE A 408 -18.18 -5.00 1.72
CA PHE A 408 -17.97 -6.44 1.96
C PHE A 408 -16.57 -6.93 1.50
N GLY A 409 -15.62 -6.04 1.25
CA GLY A 409 -14.23 -6.42 0.93
C GLY A 409 -13.49 -5.40 0.08
N THR A 410 -12.23 -5.67 -0.20
CA THR A 410 -11.35 -4.88 -1.06
C THR A 410 -10.82 -5.76 -2.17
N THR A 411 -10.78 -5.27 -3.40
CA THR A 411 -10.22 -6.02 -4.54
C THR A 411 -8.94 -5.37 -5.05
N ASP A 412 -8.14 -6.21 -5.70
CA ASP A 412 -6.90 -5.88 -6.37
C ASP A 412 -6.69 -6.89 -7.50
N THR A 413 -6.51 -6.43 -8.73
CA THR A 413 -6.37 -7.33 -9.88
C THR A 413 -5.65 -6.67 -11.03
N THR A 414 -4.50 -7.22 -11.41
CA THR A 414 -3.85 -6.83 -12.66
C THR A 414 -4.13 -7.83 -13.76
N ARG A 415 -4.47 -7.33 -14.94
CA ARG A 415 -4.48 -8.10 -16.20
C ARG A 415 -3.68 -7.38 -17.29
N THR A 416 -2.75 -8.12 -17.89
CA THR A 416 -2.17 -7.72 -19.16
C THR A 416 -2.91 -8.46 -20.27
N VAL A 417 -3.42 -7.74 -21.27
CA VAL A 417 -4.21 -8.33 -22.37
C VAL A 417 -3.66 -7.92 -23.74
N PRO A 418 -3.69 -8.84 -24.75
CA PRO A 418 -3.31 -8.49 -26.11
C PRO A 418 -4.45 -7.76 -26.82
N LEU A 419 -4.17 -6.60 -27.38
CA LEU A 419 -5.12 -5.87 -28.21
C LEU A 419 -4.98 -6.15 -29.72
N GLY A 420 -4.02 -6.97 -30.10
CA GLY A 420 -3.76 -7.38 -31.46
C GLY A 420 -2.44 -8.14 -31.60
N ARG A 421 -1.71 -7.90 -32.70
CA ARG A 421 -0.44 -8.58 -32.94
C ARG A 421 0.61 -8.16 -31.90
N CYS A 422 1.13 -9.14 -31.17
CA CYS A 422 2.23 -8.99 -30.22
C CYS A 422 3.55 -9.49 -30.81
N SER A 423 4.65 -8.83 -30.46
CA SER A 423 6.01 -9.27 -30.76
C SER A 423 6.36 -10.57 -30.04
N ARG A 424 7.43 -11.24 -30.47
CA ARG A 424 7.92 -12.43 -29.77
C ARG A 424 8.34 -12.10 -28.34
N LEU A 425 8.98 -10.96 -28.11
CA LEU A 425 9.43 -10.52 -26.79
C LEU A 425 8.25 -10.29 -25.83
N GLU A 426 7.19 -9.59 -26.27
CA GLU A 426 5.96 -9.40 -25.48
C GLU A 426 5.34 -10.74 -25.08
N ARG A 427 5.26 -11.69 -26.02
CA ARG A 427 4.71 -13.03 -25.76
C ARG A 427 5.58 -13.87 -24.83
N GLU A 428 6.91 -13.74 -24.89
CA GLU A 428 7.83 -14.42 -23.98
C GLU A 428 7.66 -13.86 -22.56
N ASP A 429 7.70 -12.53 -22.40
CA ASP A 429 7.53 -11.87 -21.10
C ASP A 429 6.16 -12.17 -20.49
N TYR A 430 5.09 -12.07 -21.27
CA TYR A 430 3.74 -12.44 -20.88
C TYR A 430 3.66 -13.87 -20.31
N THR A 431 4.24 -14.81 -21.05
CA THR A 431 4.18 -16.24 -20.67
C THR A 431 5.02 -16.54 -19.42
N LEU A 432 6.19 -15.91 -19.29
CA LEU A 432 7.07 -16.13 -18.14
C LEU A 432 6.53 -15.50 -16.85
N VAL A 433 5.92 -14.31 -16.93
CA VAL A 433 5.24 -13.68 -15.77
C VAL A 433 4.06 -14.54 -15.33
N LEU A 434 3.23 -14.98 -16.27
CA LEU A 434 2.12 -15.88 -15.97
C LEU A 434 2.59 -17.19 -15.34
N LYS A 435 3.69 -17.78 -15.84
CA LYS A 435 4.29 -18.97 -15.25
C LYS A 435 4.70 -18.75 -13.80
N GLY A 436 5.34 -17.63 -13.50
CA GLY A 436 5.72 -17.28 -12.13
C GLY A 436 4.52 -17.15 -11.19
N MET A 437 3.46 -16.48 -11.64
CA MET A 437 2.20 -16.37 -10.89
C MET A 437 1.59 -17.76 -10.61
N ILE A 438 1.59 -18.65 -11.59
CA ILE A 438 1.04 -20.00 -11.45
C ILE A 438 1.89 -20.85 -10.50
N ASP A 439 3.23 -20.81 -10.63
CA ASP A 439 4.15 -21.58 -9.78
C ASP A 439 3.95 -21.25 -8.30
N LEU A 440 3.77 -19.96 -7.95
CA LEU A 440 3.45 -19.55 -6.58
C LEU A 440 2.01 -19.96 -6.18
N THR A 441 1.03 -19.80 -7.07
CA THR A 441 -0.36 -20.20 -6.78
C THR A 441 -0.51 -21.68 -6.45
N LEU A 442 0.28 -22.53 -7.12
CA LEU A 442 0.27 -23.99 -6.92
C LEU A 442 1.14 -24.46 -5.74
N ALA A 443 1.78 -23.54 -5.02
CA ALA A 443 2.65 -23.89 -3.91
C ALA A 443 1.89 -24.60 -2.78
N VAL A 444 2.44 -25.71 -2.31
CA VAL A 444 2.10 -26.37 -1.06
C VAL A 444 3.35 -26.32 -0.18
N PHE A 445 3.23 -25.79 1.03
CA PHE A 445 4.37 -25.49 1.89
C PHE A 445 4.08 -25.78 3.36
N PRO A 446 5.11 -26.10 4.18
CA PRO A 446 4.94 -26.35 5.61
C PRO A 446 4.41 -25.13 6.36
N GLY A 447 3.58 -25.35 7.38
CA GLY A 447 3.23 -24.30 8.36
C GLY A 447 4.49 -23.72 8.99
N GLY A 448 4.47 -22.39 9.24
CA GLY A 448 5.65 -21.63 9.68
C GLY A 448 6.51 -21.06 8.55
N THR A 449 6.20 -21.36 7.30
CA THR A 449 6.90 -20.76 6.14
C THR A 449 6.53 -19.29 6.00
N ALA A 450 7.54 -18.41 5.95
CA ALA A 450 7.39 -16.99 5.68
C ALA A 450 7.29 -16.69 4.18
N GLY A 451 6.64 -15.58 3.82
CA GLY A 451 6.47 -15.21 2.42
C GLY A 451 7.78 -15.00 1.66
N CYS A 452 8.84 -14.51 2.33
CA CYS A 452 10.17 -14.36 1.71
C CYS A 452 10.79 -15.70 1.27
N GLN A 453 10.39 -16.84 1.86
CA GLN A 453 10.88 -18.15 1.48
C GLN A 453 10.20 -18.68 0.21
N ILE A 454 9.00 -18.22 -0.12
CA ILE A 454 8.23 -18.67 -1.28
C ILE A 454 8.23 -17.65 -2.44
N ASP A 455 8.70 -16.42 -2.24
CA ASP A 455 8.85 -15.40 -3.29
C ASP A 455 9.64 -15.90 -4.50
N ALA A 456 10.68 -16.69 -4.27
CA ALA A 456 11.50 -17.27 -5.32
C ALA A 456 10.72 -18.17 -6.29
N LEU A 457 9.58 -18.73 -5.90
CA LEU A 457 8.74 -19.56 -6.79
C LEU A 457 8.21 -18.72 -7.96
N ALA A 458 7.75 -17.50 -7.69
CA ALA A 458 7.29 -16.59 -8.74
C ALA A 458 8.44 -16.02 -9.58
N ARG A 459 9.63 -15.83 -9.01
CA ARG A 459 10.79 -15.27 -9.71
C ARG A 459 11.58 -16.29 -10.53
N ARG A 460 11.58 -17.56 -10.11
CA ARG A 460 12.38 -18.61 -10.74
C ARG A 460 12.26 -18.68 -12.26
N PRO A 461 11.06 -18.65 -12.88
CA PRO A 461 10.94 -18.66 -14.33
C PRO A 461 11.62 -17.45 -15.02
N LEU A 462 11.59 -16.31 -14.37
CA LEU A 462 12.21 -15.07 -14.85
C LEU A 462 13.73 -15.14 -14.73
N TRP A 463 14.25 -15.54 -13.57
CA TRP A 463 15.69 -15.67 -13.32
C TRP A 463 16.35 -16.68 -14.26
N ALA A 464 15.67 -17.81 -14.57
CA ALA A 464 16.14 -18.79 -15.52
C ALA A 464 16.41 -18.20 -16.92
N THR A 465 15.81 -17.03 -17.23
CA THR A 465 15.97 -16.30 -18.48
C THR A 465 16.67 -14.94 -18.28
N ARG A 466 17.28 -14.70 -17.11
CA ARG A 466 17.97 -13.46 -16.72
C ARG A 466 17.06 -12.24 -16.77
N ARG A 467 15.81 -12.40 -16.33
CA ARG A 467 14.80 -11.35 -16.12
C ARG A 467 14.52 -11.22 -14.63
N ASN A 468 14.10 -10.05 -14.20
CA ASN A 468 13.75 -9.77 -12.81
C ASN A 468 12.75 -8.61 -12.75
N PHE A 469 12.12 -8.42 -11.58
CA PHE A 469 11.32 -7.24 -11.23
C PHE A 469 11.70 -6.76 -9.82
N GLY A 470 11.54 -5.45 -9.60
CA GLY A 470 12.05 -4.77 -8.42
C GLY A 470 11.07 -4.67 -7.24
N HIS A 471 9.77 -4.90 -7.46
CA HIS A 471 8.77 -4.84 -6.39
C HIS A 471 8.56 -6.19 -5.69
N GLY A 472 7.76 -6.22 -4.62
CA GLY A 472 7.34 -7.46 -3.97
C GLY A 472 6.48 -8.31 -4.89
N THR A 473 6.46 -9.63 -4.69
CA THR A 473 5.55 -10.52 -5.41
C THR A 473 4.13 -10.46 -4.87
N GLY A 474 3.96 -10.04 -3.60
CA GLY A 474 2.64 -9.92 -3.00
C GLY A 474 2.67 -9.25 -1.63
N HIS A 475 1.52 -8.71 -1.27
CA HIS A 475 1.22 -8.02 -0.01
C HIS A 475 -0.11 -8.50 0.56
N GLY A 476 -0.37 -8.26 1.84
CA GLY A 476 -1.69 -8.46 2.43
C GLY A 476 -2.72 -7.47 1.93
N ILE A 477 -4.00 -7.80 2.08
CA ILE A 477 -5.13 -6.94 1.68
C ILE A 477 -6.11 -6.81 2.84
N GLY A 478 -6.50 -5.57 3.17
CA GLY A 478 -7.44 -5.25 4.24
C GLY A 478 -8.90 -5.52 3.84
N PHE A 479 -9.76 -5.87 4.81
CA PHE A 479 -11.19 -6.03 4.58
C PHE A 479 -11.91 -4.69 4.64
N TYR A 480 -12.27 -4.14 3.48
CA TYR A 480 -12.77 -2.76 3.37
C TYR A 480 -11.86 -1.81 4.17
N LEU A 481 -10.56 -1.96 3.90
CA LEU A 481 -9.43 -1.20 4.47
C LEU A 481 -8.40 -0.98 3.36
N GLY A 482 -7.17 -0.59 3.70
CA GLY A 482 -6.11 -0.40 2.72
C GLY A 482 -5.87 -1.64 1.85
N VAL A 483 -5.61 -1.42 0.56
CA VAL A 483 -5.26 -2.47 -0.38
C VAL A 483 -3.93 -3.12 0.00
N HIS A 484 -2.99 -2.34 0.52
CA HIS A 484 -1.74 -2.83 1.10
C HIS A 484 -1.88 -3.00 2.60
N GLU A 485 -1.75 -4.22 3.09
CA GLU A 485 -1.85 -4.56 4.51
C GLU A 485 -0.71 -5.49 4.94
N GLY A 486 -0.10 -5.21 6.10
CA GLY A 486 0.81 -6.14 6.77
C GLY A 486 0.08 -7.10 7.74
N PRO A 487 0.84 -7.93 8.48
CA PRO A 487 2.29 -7.98 8.54
C PRO A 487 2.95 -8.89 7.49
N GLN A 488 2.19 -9.82 6.85
CA GLN A 488 2.74 -10.73 5.86
C GLN A 488 3.02 -10.01 4.53
N SER A 489 4.07 -10.47 3.85
CA SER A 489 4.37 -10.09 2.47
C SER A 489 5.13 -11.21 1.76
N ILE A 490 4.94 -11.35 0.46
CA ILE A 490 5.73 -12.25 -0.38
C ILE A 490 6.72 -11.38 -1.16
N ARG A 491 7.98 -11.32 -0.71
CA ARG A 491 9.03 -10.47 -1.30
C ARG A 491 10.42 -10.97 -0.96
N GLN A 492 11.44 -10.50 -1.68
CA GLN A 492 12.83 -10.90 -1.46
C GLN A 492 13.40 -10.46 -0.10
N ASN A 493 13.00 -9.28 0.39
CA ASN A 493 13.46 -8.78 1.67
C ASN A 493 12.98 -9.71 2.79
N PHE A 494 13.87 -9.94 3.76
CA PHE A 494 13.55 -10.76 4.91
C PHE A 494 12.35 -10.17 5.68
N ASN A 495 11.33 -10.99 5.86
CA ASN A 495 10.18 -10.75 6.72
C ASN A 495 9.90 -12.07 7.44
N PRO A 496 10.07 -12.11 8.78
CA PRO A 496 9.93 -13.34 9.55
C PRO A 496 8.49 -13.81 9.72
N GLN A 497 7.50 -12.96 9.38
CA GLN A 497 6.09 -13.28 9.56
C GLN A 497 5.70 -14.51 8.73
N PRO A 498 5.29 -15.61 9.35
CA PRO A 498 4.83 -16.78 8.61
C PRO A 498 3.47 -16.52 7.97
N MET A 499 3.23 -17.19 6.84
CA MET A 499 1.90 -17.28 6.26
C MET A 499 0.99 -18.11 7.16
N LEU A 500 -0.21 -17.61 7.45
CA LEU A 500 -1.19 -18.27 8.30
C LEU A 500 -2.52 -18.50 7.57
N PRO A 501 -3.28 -19.57 7.88
CA PRO A 501 -4.62 -19.75 7.35
C PRO A 501 -5.53 -18.55 7.67
N GLY A 502 -6.24 -18.04 6.66
CA GLY A 502 -7.06 -16.83 6.76
C GLY A 502 -6.37 -15.55 6.28
N MET A 503 -5.05 -15.57 6.06
CA MET A 503 -4.37 -14.44 5.43
C MET A 503 -4.70 -14.36 3.94
N ILE A 504 -4.97 -13.15 3.47
CA ILE A 504 -5.20 -12.83 2.05
C ILE A 504 -3.99 -12.07 1.54
N THR A 505 -3.49 -12.45 0.37
CA THR A 505 -2.28 -11.86 -0.22
C THR A 505 -2.41 -11.74 -1.73
N SER A 506 -1.83 -10.69 -2.33
CA SER A 506 -1.63 -10.62 -3.77
C SER A 506 -0.54 -11.60 -4.23
N ASN A 507 -0.54 -11.90 -5.53
CA ASN A 507 0.48 -12.67 -6.25
C ASN A 507 0.61 -12.04 -7.64
N GLU A 508 1.55 -11.09 -7.79
CA GLU A 508 1.62 -10.10 -8.86
C GLU A 508 3.01 -9.97 -9.50
N PRO A 509 3.68 -11.06 -9.90
CA PRO A 509 4.96 -10.93 -10.58
C PRO A 509 4.85 -10.08 -11.87
N GLY A 510 5.94 -9.39 -12.24
CA GLY A 510 5.95 -8.52 -13.42
C GLY A 510 7.27 -8.56 -14.20
N ILE A 511 7.29 -7.89 -15.35
CA ILE A 511 8.46 -7.50 -16.14
C ILE A 511 8.19 -6.12 -16.71
N TYR A 512 9.16 -5.22 -16.57
CA TYR A 512 9.04 -3.83 -17.00
C TYR A 512 10.23 -3.46 -17.89
N ARG A 513 9.94 -3.11 -19.18
CA ARG A 513 10.94 -2.77 -20.17
C ARG A 513 10.79 -1.33 -20.58
N GLU A 514 11.59 -0.49 -20.00
CA GLU A 514 11.62 0.95 -20.31
C GLU A 514 11.56 1.22 -21.81
N GLY A 515 10.67 2.11 -22.24
CA GLY A 515 10.46 2.49 -23.61
C GLY A 515 9.81 1.41 -24.50
N LYS A 516 9.40 0.25 -23.95
CA LYS A 516 8.83 -0.86 -24.74
C LYS A 516 7.47 -1.30 -24.23
N HIS A 517 7.42 -2.08 -23.14
CA HIS A 517 6.19 -2.63 -22.57
C HIS A 517 6.40 -3.07 -21.12
N GLY A 518 5.29 -3.19 -20.39
CA GLY A 518 5.23 -3.89 -19.11
C GLY A 518 4.26 -5.06 -19.17
N VAL A 519 4.48 -6.04 -18.31
CA VAL A 519 3.60 -7.18 -18.07
C VAL A 519 3.50 -7.39 -16.56
N ARG A 520 2.28 -7.42 -16.03
CA ARG A 520 1.96 -7.92 -14.70
C ARG A 520 0.74 -8.82 -14.80
N HIS A 521 0.78 -9.97 -14.15
CA HIS A 521 -0.39 -10.81 -13.92
C HIS A 521 -0.57 -10.96 -12.43
N GLU A 522 -1.75 -10.67 -11.97
CA GLU A 522 -2.06 -10.73 -10.56
C GLU A 522 -3.32 -11.52 -10.28
N ASN A 523 -3.24 -12.36 -9.27
CA ASN A 523 -4.38 -12.90 -8.56
C ASN A 523 -4.20 -12.70 -7.06
N VAL A 524 -5.30 -12.48 -6.37
CA VAL A 524 -5.34 -12.49 -4.92
C VAL A 524 -5.64 -13.89 -4.42
N LEU A 525 -4.89 -14.29 -3.40
CA LEU A 525 -4.86 -15.64 -2.84
C LEU A 525 -5.28 -15.63 -1.37
N LEU A 526 -6.06 -16.61 -0.97
CA LEU A 526 -6.36 -16.91 0.44
C LEU A 526 -5.49 -18.09 0.89
N CYS A 527 -4.67 -17.87 1.91
CA CYS A 527 -3.92 -18.93 2.57
C CYS A 527 -4.87 -19.83 3.38
N ARG A 528 -4.75 -21.15 3.21
CA ARG A 528 -5.57 -22.14 3.89
C ARG A 528 -4.76 -23.35 4.31
N GLU A 529 -5.26 -24.12 5.28
CA GLU A 529 -4.72 -25.43 5.61
C GLU A 529 -5.02 -26.40 4.47
N GLU A 530 -3.98 -27.06 3.95
CA GLU A 530 -4.08 -28.09 2.90
C GLU A 530 -4.27 -29.49 3.51
N GLY A 531 -3.57 -29.76 4.61
CA GLY A 531 -3.64 -31.04 5.31
C GLY A 531 -2.49 -31.26 6.27
N LYS A 532 -2.43 -32.45 6.85
CA LYS A 532 -1.41 -32.87 7.82
C LYS A 532 -0.76 -34.18 7.41
N SER A 533 0.53 -34.31 7.71
CA SER A 533 1.31 -35.53 7.55
C SER A 533 2.23 -35.72 8.77
N GLU A 534 3.08 -36.76 8.75
CA GLU A 534 4.14 -36.94 9.74
C GLU A 534 5.15 -35.78 9.77
N PHE A 535 5.21 -34.97 8.73
CA PHE A 535 6.07 -33.77 8.64
C PHE A 535 5.40 -32.47 9.12
N GLY A 536 4.17 -32.53 9.64
CA GLY A 536 3.44 -31.40 10.17
C GLY A 536 2.25 -30.96 9.33
N THR A 537 1.77 -29.75 9.60
CA THR A 537 0.68 -29.10 8.85
C THR A 537 1.24 -28.46 7.59
N PHE A 538 0.55 -28.64 6.46
CA PHE A 538 0.86 -27.97 5.20
C PHE A 538 -0.21 -26.95 4.83
N LEU A 539 0.22 -25.89 4.18
CA LEU A 539 -0.62 -24.79 3.70
C LEU A 539 -0.62 -24.74 2.18
N SER A 540 -1.67 -24.18 1.61
CA SER A 540 -1.83 -23.90 0.18
C SER A 540 -2.63 -22.62 -0.04
N PHE A 541 -2.87 -22.27 -1.29
CA PHE A 541 -3.61 -21.09 -1.68
C PHE A 541 -4.92 -21.41 -2.42
N GLU A 542 -5.98 -20.71 -2.05
CA GLU A 542 -7.22 -20.60 -2.84
C GLU A 542 -7.18 -19.29 -3.63
N THR A 543 -7.37 -19.33 -4.94
CA THR A 543 -7.46 -18.12 -5.76
C THR A 543 -8.82 -17.46 -5.61
N LEU A 544 -8.86 -16.18 -5.21
CA LEU A 544 -10.07 -15.37 -5.06
C LEU A 544 -10.40 -14.59 -6.31
N THR A 545 -9.40 -14.07 -7.02
CA THR A 545 -9.58 -13.25 -8.24
C THR A 545 -10.41 -14.00 -9.29
N CYS A 546 -11.39 -13.31 -9.84
CA CYS A 546 -12.33 -13.86 -10.80
C CYS A 546 -12.33 -13.06 -12.12
N CYS A 547 -11.21 -13.12 -12.86
CA CYS A 547 -11.05 -12.51 -14.19
C CYS A 547 -10.23 -13.44 -15.07
N HIS A 548 -10.63 -13.62 -16.36
CA HIS A 548 -9.95 -14.56 -17.24
C HIS A 548 -8.49 -14.17 -17.53
N ILE A 549 -7.69 -15.16 -17.85
CA ILE A 549 -6.33 -15.00 -18.37
C ILE A 549 -6.37 -15.29 -19.88
N ASP A 550 -5.97 -14.32 -20.70
CA ASP A 550 -5.97 -14.50 -22.16
C ASP A 550 -4.86 -15.47 -22.59
N THR A 551 -5.26 -16.59 -23.17
CA THR A 551 -4.32 -17.66 -23.58
C THR A 551 -3.86 -17.55 -25.03
N SER A 552 -4.36 -16.57 -25.79
CA SER A 552 -4.16 -16.49 -27.25
C SER A 552 -2.72 -16.24 -27.67
N ILE A 553 -1.93 -15.58 -26.80
CA ILE A 553 -0.52 -15.24 -27.10
C ILE A 553 0.50 -16.09 -26.35
N LEU A 554 0.05 -17.09 -25.58
CA LEU A 554 0.94 -17.96 -24.82
C LEU A 554 1.91 -18.72 -25.72
N ILE A 555 3.16 -18.79 -25.28
CA ILE A 555 4.16 -19.69 -25.84
C ILE A 555 4.10 -21.01 -25.06
N LYS A 556 3.17 -21.87 -25.43
CA LYS A 556 2.83 -23.10 -24.67
C LYS A 556 4.03 -23.97 -24.31
N LYS A 557 5.09 -23.96 -25.11
CA LYS A 557 6.33 -24.71 -24.83
C LYS A 557 7.12 -24.21 -23.61
N LEU A 558 6.85 -23.00 -23.13
CA LEU A 558 7.44 -22.46 -21.91
C LEU A 558 6.71 -22.92 -20.65
N LEU A 559 5.51 -23.48 -20.79
CA LEU A 559 4.67 -23.96 -19.70
C LEU A 559 4.72 -25.50 -19.65
N ASN A 560 4.71 -26.03 -18.43
CA ASN A 560 4.56 -27.46 -18.23
C ASN A 560 3.06 -27.87 -18.25
N LYS A 561 2.81 -29.19 -18.12
CA LYS A 561 1.44 -29.71 -18.15
C LYS A 561 0.57 -29.21 -17.01
N ALA A 562 1.11 -29.15 -15.79
CA ALA A 562 0.35 -28.71 -14.60
C ALA A 562 -0.06 -27.24 -14.74
N GLU A 563 0.83 -26.37 -15.21
CA GLU A 563 0.57 -24.96 -15.44
C GLU A 563 -0.50 -24.75 -16.51
N LEU A 564 -0.42 -25.49 -17.63
CA LEU A 564 -1.45 -25.43 -18.69
C LEU A 564 -2.82 -25.94 -18.23
N ASP A 565 -2.83 -26.99 -17.45
CA ASP A 565 -4.08 -27.54 -16.91
C ASP A 565 -4.68 -26.60 -15.87
N TRP A 566 -3.85 -25.93 -15.04
CA TRP A 566 -4.32 -24.92 -14.10
C TRP A 566 -4.99 -23.73 -14.80
N VAL A 567 -4.35 -23.13 -15.83
CA VAL A 567 -4.95 -22.00 -16.58
C VAL A 567 -6.30 -22.36 -17.17
N LYS A 568 -6.41 -23.55 -17.77
CA LYS A 568 -7.67 -24.02 -18.32
C LYS A 568 -8.75 -24.22 -17.24
N ALA A 569 -8.36 -24.81 -16.11
CA ALA A 569 -9.28 -25.01 -14.98
C ALA A 569 -9.74 -23.67 -14.40
N TYR A 570 -8.80 -22.74 -14.17
CA TYR A 570 -9.07 -21.40 -13.69
C TYR A 570 -10.06 -20.65 -14.59
N ASN A 571 -9.77 -20.55 -15.89
CA ASN A 571 -10.67 -19.87 -16.84
C ASN A 571 -12.07 -20.51 -16.89
N ARG A 572 -12.18 -21.83 -16.76
CA ARG A 572 -13.51 -22.51 -16.65
C ARG A 572 -14.26 -22.11 -15.39
N VAL A 573 -13.57 -21.96 -14.27
CA VAL A 573 -14.15 -21.49 -13.00
C VAL A 573 -14.64 -20.07 -13.16
N VAL A 574 -13.83 -19.15 -13.71
CA VAL A 574 -14.20 -17.76 -14.00
C VAL A 574 -15.48 -17.71 -14.84
N TYR A 575 -15.51 -18.39 -15.98
CA TYR A 575 -16.71 -18.42 -16.81
C TYR A 575 -17.93 -18.94 -16.07
N ARG A 576 -17.80 -20.02 -15.30
CA ARG A 576 -18.90 -20.62 -14.52
C ARG A 576 -19.49 -19.65 -13.51
N LEU A 577 -18.64 -18.89 -12.80
CA LEU A 577 -19.05 -17.94 -11.77
C LEU A 577 -19.68 -16.67 -12.37
N LEU A 578 -19.20 -16.20 -13.52
CA LEU A 578 -19.58 -14.91 -14.08
C LEU A 578 -20.70 -14.97 -15.14
N LYS A 579 -20.87 -16.08 -15.84
CA LYS A 579 -21.77 -16.17 -17.02
C LYS A 579 -23.21 -15.65 -16.80
N ASN A 580 -23.74 -15.77 -15.58
CA ASN A 580 -25.10 -15.32 -15.25
C ASN A 580 -25.16 -13.89 -14.68
N ARG A 581 -24.00 -13.23 -14.52
CA ARG A 581 -23.85 -11.84 -14.06
C ARG A 581 -23.52 -10.88 -15.19
N LEU A 582 -23.23 -11.43 -16.36
CA LEU A 582 -22.79 -10.68 -17.53
C LEU A 582 -23.94 -10.54 -18.54
N ALA A 583 -23.93 -9.45 -19.30
CA ALA A 583 -24.78 -9.32 -20.48
C ALA A 583 -24.51 -10.47 -21.47
N PRO A 584 -25.52 -10.93 -22.24
CA PRO A 584 -25.40 -12.11 -23.12
C PRO A 584 -24.21 -12.06 -24.09
N GLU A 585 -23.92 -10.90 -24.67
CA GLU A 585 -22.80 -10.67 -25.58
C GLU A 585 -21.44 -10.79 -24.88
N VAL A 586 -21.32 -10.25 -23.65
CA VAL A 586 -20.12 -10.34 -22.82
C VAL A 586 -19.89 -11.80 -22.38
N ALA A 587 -20.94 -12.48 -21.93
CA ALA A 587 -20.87 -13.89 -21.55
C ALA A 587 -20.47 -14.80 -22.74
N LYS A 588 -20.96 -14.50 -23.94
CA LYS A 588 -20.59 -15.21 -25.18
C LYS A 588 -19.13 -14.96 -25.56
N TRP A 589 -18.65 -13.73 -25.40
CA TRP A 589 -17.25 -13.37 -25.61
C TRP A 589 -16.34 -14.06 -24.58
N LEU A 590 -16.65 -13.96 -23.29
CA LEU A 590 -15.90 -14.60 -22.21
C LEU A 590 -15.81 -16.13 -22.41
N LYS A 591 -16.92 -16.77 -22.84
CA LYS A 591 -16.93 -18.21 -23.18
C LYS A 591 -15.87 -18.59 -24.23
N LYS A 592 -15.58 -17.69 -25.18
CA LYS A 592 -14.55 -17.92 -26.20
C LYS A 592 -13.14 -17.74 -25.63
N LYS A 593 -12.98 -16.74 -24.74
CA LYS A 593 -11.69 -16.47 -24.06
C LYS A 593 -11.30 -17.60 -23.07
N CYS A 594 -12.27 -18.23 -22.44
CA CYS A 594 -12.06 -19.31 -21.46
C CYS A 594 -11.94 -20.73 -22.07
N ARG A 595 -11.92 -20.88 -23.41
CA ARG A 595 -11.68 -22.15 -24.10
C ARG A 595 -10.21 -22.39 -24.30
#